data_7eca96167822c3ee1b7fa1cb3791a0ea
#
_entry.id   7eca96167822c3ee1b7fa1cb3791a0ea
#
_cell.length_a   1.000
_cell.length_b   1.000
_cell.length_c   1.000
_cell.angle_alpha   90.00
_cell.angle_beta   90.00
_cell.angle_gamma   90.00
#
_symmetry.space_group_name_H-M   'P 1'
#
loop_
_entity.id
_entity.type
_entity.pdbx_description
1 polymer ?
#
loop_
_entity_poly.entity_id
_entity_poly.type
_entity_poly.pdbx_seq_one_letter_code
_entity_poly.pdbx_strand_id
1 'polypeptide(L)'
;LEKVAQLRIKYCSARANIENARILGKQGEYCASAELFASAATEFRDVCSLFKNERERAYLEAVYFLCRAWESMELAEKYKDPERFEEAASLFKKASEHFKDSKLKFLASGNSAFCQALELGYEFDEVDEYNLKAELYPKIRTILRKAASLYEKGGFEKGSDWALATSTYFDAGWSLIQADKKLDFEERKNLLKIGSEYLKSAALLFRNAGYEDKEREVLKRLNSVEKEEKIIFSALNSIKKPSISGSVAGIIAPTCSIETSQSPRLGEISQFTQGERRSIEERTSKKYDIIYQNFIKEPNKNQRQEVRVGIAQIGLSKSGNIMGELYRMTPSGLLGLKNDKVEEVKKNVKLMIENAHKEGVDVLIFPEMSVDLNYDEIYEDILGLAKSHEMFIIPGSFHDLTTKKNISMVFGPEGILWEQAKHIPAMIQLGGHRFKEKIEVGPLPRKIIVSNTEFGRIAIAICRDFLDMDLRVELKNFEPPIDIIINPAFTPVTADFKAAHFDARRSIYAYSFFANVAEFGDSLIYTPEKDRTERRIPAKQEGLIYKDINLFHLRSERKKWEKEQEKEIKFIQSTR
;
A
#
# COMPACT_ATOMS: atom_id res chain seq x y z
N LEU A 1 -20.28 -46.81 4.45
CA LEU A 1 -19.46 -45.86 5.29
C LEU A 1 -17.98 -45.90 4.90
N GLU A 2 -17.38 -47.09 4.79
CA GLU A 2 -15.93 -47.25 4.48
C GLU A 2 -15.56 -46.63 3.12
N LYS A 3 -16.31 -46.89 2.04
CA LYS A 3 -16.09 -46.28 0.72
C LYS A 3 -16.16 -44.73 0.77
N VAL A 4 -17.10 -44.17 1.56
CA VAL A 4 -17.24 -42.72 1.72
C VAL A 4 -16.06 -42.15 2.50
N ALA A 5 -15.57 -42.87 3.52
CA ALA A 5 -14.38 -42.45 4.28
C ALA A 5 -13.14 -42.47 3.40
N GLN A 6 -12.93 -43.53 2.60
CA GLN A 6 -11.82 -43.61 1.64
C GLN A 6 -11.83 -42.49 0.60
N LEU A 7 -13.01 -42.11 0.08
CA LEU A 7 -13.17 -40.98 -0.84
C LEU A 7 -12.80 -39.66 -0.19
N ARG A 8 -13.24 -39.45 1.05
CA ARG A 8 -12.86 -38.21 1.79
C ARG A 8 -11.37 -38.12 2.05
N ILE A 9 -10.73 -39.25 2.40
CA ILE A 9 -9.28 -39.31 2.59
C ILE A 9 -8.56 -38.92 1.31
N LYS A 10 -8.91 -39.53 0.15
CA LYS A 10 -8.31 -39.16 -1.15
C LYS A 10 -8.52 -37.68 -1.49
N TYR A 11 -9.73 -37.17 -1.30
CA TYR A 11 -10.01 -35.74 -1.53
C TYR A 11 -9.16 -34.82 -0.64
N CYS A 12 -9.03 -35.14 0.65
CA CYS A 12 -8.21 -34.36 1.58
C CYS A 12 -6.72 -34.45 1.25
N SER A 13 -6.24 -35.64 0.85
CA SER A 13 -4.85 -35.85 0.38
C SER A 13 -4.56 -34.98 -0.85
N ALA A 14 -5.42 -35.03 -1.86
CA ALA A 14 -5.29 -34.22 -3.06
C ALA A 14 -5.25 -32.70 -2.75
N ARG A 15 -6.09 -32.24 -1.82
CA ARG A 15 -6.09 -30.85 -1.36
C ARG A 15 -4.80 -30.45 -0.66
N ALA A 16 -4.28 -31.35 0.21
CA ALA A 16 -3.00 -31.13 0.89
C ALA A 16 -1.84 -31.07 -0.11
N ASN A 17 -1.82 -31.93 -1.12
CA ASN A 17 -0.83 -31.92 -2.18
C ASN A 17 -0.84 -30.61 -2.97
N ILE A 18 -2.01 -30.03 -3.28
CA ILE A 18 -2.11 -28.71 -3.93
C ILE A 18 -1.47 -27.62 -3.07
N GLU A 19 -1.77 -27.56 -1.77
CA GLU A 19 -1.22 -26.49 -0.92
C GLU A 19 0.30 -26.65 -0.73
N ASN A 20 0.80 -27.87 -0.58
CA ASN A 20 2.24 -28.15 -0.52
C ASN A 20 2.95 -27.80 -1.83
N ALA A 21 2.35 -28.16 -2.97
CA ALA A 21 2.87 -27.80 -4.30
C ALA A 21 3.02 -26.28 -4.44
N ARG A 22 1.99 -25.51 -4.05
CA ARG A 22 2.02 -24.03 -4.08
C ARG A 22 3.15 -23.43 -3.23
N ILE A 23 3.44 -24.04 -2.07
CA ILE A 23 4.55 -23.59 -1.22
C ILE A 23 5.87 -23.83 -1.93
N LEU A 24 6.09 -25.05 -2.47
CA LEU A 24 7.31 -25.42 -3.17
C LEU A 24 7.53 -24.58 -4.45
N GLY A 25 6.50 -24.36 -5.25
CA GLY A 25 6.58 -23.51 -6.44
C GLY A 25 7.02 -22.08 -6.13
N LYS A 26 6.50 -21.49 -5.04
CA LYS A 26 6.95 -20.17 -4.55
C LYS A 26 8.38 -20.11 -4.05
N GLN A 27 8.94 -21.25 -3.65
CA GLN A 27 10.34 -21.38 -3.24
C GLN A 27 11.28 -21.67 -4.40
N GLY A 28 10.74 -21.87 -5.62
CA GLY A 28 11.52 -22.22 -6.82
C GLY A 28 11.77 -23.72 -6.97
N GLU A 29 11.14 -24.58 -6.12
CA GLU A 29 11.25 -26.04 -6.18
C GLU A 29 10.25 -26.61 -7.20
N TYR A 30 10.39 -26.18 -8.47
CA TYR A 30 9.42 -26.42 -9.55
C TYR A 30 9.15 -27.90 -9.84
N CYS A 31 10.18 -28.78 -9.83
CA CYS A 31 9.97 -30.20 -10.08
C CYS A 31 9.15 -30.87 -8.99
N ALA A 32 9.48 -30.62 -7.72
CA ALA A 32 8.74 -31.18 -6.58
C ALA A 32 7.30 -30.63 -6.54
N SER A 33 7.11 -29.36 -6.87
CA SER A 33 5.78 -28.75 -7.03
C SER A 33 4.97 -29.46 -8.12
N ALA A 34 5.54 -29.66 -9.29
CA ALA A 34 4.90 -30.35 -10.41
C ALA A 34 4.47 -31.78 -10.07
N GLU A 35 5.34 -32.54 -9.39
CA GLU A 35 5.02 -33.92 -8.94
C GLU A 35 3.80 -33.97 -8.01
N LEU A 36 3.69 -33.00 -7.07
CA LEU A 36 2.55 -32.91 -6.18
C LEU A 36 1.28 -32.50 -6.90
N PHE A 37 1.35 -31.59 -7.87
CA PHE A 37 0.20 -31.27 -8.73
C PHE A 37 -0.24 -32.45 -9.58
N ALA A 38 0.68 -33.24 -10.14
CA ALA A 38 0.37 -34.47 -10.88
C ALA A 38 -0.31 -35.52 -9.98
N SER A 39 0.21 -35.71 -8.76
CA SER A 39 -0.41 -36.59 -7.76
C SER A 39 -1.82 -36.15 -7.42
N ALA A 40 -2.03 -34.86 -7.13
CA ALA A 40 -3.34 -34.30 -6.84
C ALA A 40 -4.31 -34.46 -8.04
N ALA A 41 -3.85 -34.24 -9.27
CA ALA A 41 -4.65 -34.46 -10.48
C ALA A 41 -5.14 -35.91 -10.58
N THR A 42 -4.25 -36.87 -10.34
CA THR A 42 -4.59 -38.30 -10.38
C THR A 42 -5.66 -38.64 -9.34
N GLU A 43 -5.49 -38.18 -8.10
CA GLU A 43 -6.45 -38.39 -7.02
C GLU A 43 -7.82 -37.77 -7.33
N PHE A 44 -7.87 -36.53 -7.87
CA PHE A 44 -9.14 -35.90 -8.28
C PHE A 44 -9.82 -36.63 -9.42
N ARG A 45 -9.09 -37.14 -10.41
CA ARG A 45 -9.65 -37.95 -11.48
C ARG A 45 -10.27 -39.26 -10.96
N ASP A 46 -9.60 -39.93 -10.03
CA ASP A 46 -10.11 -41.14 -9.39
C ASP A 46 -11.43 -40.88 -8.61
N VAL A 47 -11.41 -39.81 -7.82
CA VAL A 47 -12.58 -39.36 -7.04
C VAL A 47 -13.73 -38.96 -7.96
N CYS A 48 -13.48 -38.24 -9.07
CA CYS A 48 -14.47 -37.77 -10.02
C CYS A 48 -15.30 -38.94 -10.61
N SER A 49 -14.65 -40.06 -10.93
CA SER A 49 -15.30 -41.23 -11.51
C SER A 49 -16.39 -41.86 -10.62
N LEU A 50 -16.37 -41.55 -9.32
CA LEU A 50 -17.25 -42.14 -8.30
C LEU A 50 -18.47 -41.26 -7.96
N PHE A 51 -18.47 -40.01 -8.44
CA PHE A 51 -19.60 -39.09 -8.20
C PHE A 51 -20.66 -39.20 -9.28
N LYS A 52 -21.92 -39.38 -8.84
CA LYS A 52 -23.11 -39.44 -9.72
C LYS A 52 -23.71 -38.08 -10.01
N ASN A 53 -23.47 -37.09 -9.12
CA ASN A 53 -24.00 -35.75 -9.27
C ASN A 53 -23.16 -35.00 -10.33
N GLU A 54 -23.83 -34.59 -11.40
CA GLU A 54 -23.22 -33.92 -12.54
C GLU A 54 -22.50 -32.58 -12.14
N ARG A 55 -23.10 -31.84 -11.19
CA ARG A 55 -22.50 -30.57 -10.71
C ARG A 55 -21.19 -30.80 -9.95
N GLU A 56 -21.17 -31.80 -9.07
CA GLU A 56 -19.99 -32.17 -8.29
C GLU A 56 -18.92 -32.78 -9.20
N ARG A 57 -19.29 -33.58 -10.17
CA ARG A 57 -18.39 -34.14 -11.17
C ARG A 57 -17.72 -33.04 -12.01
N ALA A 58 -18.50 -32.07 -12.52
CA ALA A 58 -17.98 -30.94 -13.28
C ALA A 58 -16.99 -30.11 -12.45
N TYR A 59 -17.26 -29.91 -11.15
CA TYR A 59 -16.31 -29.23 -10.25
C TYR A 59 -14.99 -30.01 -10.09
N LEU A 60 -15.06 -31.33 -9.88
CA LEU A 60 -13.86 -32.17 -9.73
C LEU A 60 -13.06 -32.26 -11.04
N GLU A 61 -13.73 -32.30 -12.19
CA GLU A 61 -13.09 -32.21 -13.51
C GLU A 61 -12.36 -30.87 -13.70
N ALA A 62 -13.00 -29.77 -13.29
CA ALA A 62 -12.35 -28.46 -13.33
C ALA A 62 -11.10 -28.41 -12.46
N VAL A 63 -11.15 -28.98 -11.24
CA VAL A 63 -9.99 -29.04 -10.34
C VAL A 63 -8.90 -29.95 -10.90
N TYR A 64 -9.26 -31.07 -11.53
CA TYR A 64 -8.31 -31.91 -12.25
C TYR A 64 -7.57 -31.13 -13.34
N PHE A 65 -8.28 -30.38 -14.20
CA PHE A 65 -7.64 -29.54 -15.21
C PHE A 65 -6.77 -28.44 -14.59
N LEU A 66 -7.18 -27.84 -13.47
CA LEU A 66 -6.34 -26.89 -12.72
C LEU A 66 -5.01 -27.49 -12.28
N CYS A 67 -5.06 -28.70 -11.69
CA CYS A 67 -3.84 -29.38 -11.21
C CYS A 67 -2.90 -29.70 -12.39
N ARG A 68 -3.45 -30.23 -13.50
CA ARG A 68 -2.67 -30.49 -14.72
C ARG A 68 -2.07 -29.22 -15.32
N ALA A 69 -2.81 -28.12 -15.29
CA ALA A 69 -2.33 -26.84 -15.78
C ALA A 69 -1.17 -26.29 -14.91
N TRP A 70 -1.29 -26.37 -13.60
CA TRP A 70 -0.18 -25.96 -12.71
C TRP A 70 1.03 -26.87 -12.85
N GLU A 71 0.85 -28.19 -12.96
CA GLU A 71 1.95 -29.12 -13.27
C GLU A 71 2.70 -28.67 -14.54
N SER A 72 1.99 -28.43 -15.65
CA SER A 72 2.60 -27.99 -16.90
C SER A 72 3.28 -26.64 -16.76
N MET A 73 2.69 -25.68 -16.01
CA MET A 73 3.26 -24.36 -15.75
C MET A 73 4.56 -24.44 -14.93
N GLU A 74 4.63 -25.26 -13.88
CA GLU A 74 5.83 -25.46 -13.06
C GLU A 74 6.97 -26.10 -13.87
N LEU A 75 6.64 -27.06 -14.75
CA LEU A 75 7.62 -27.66 -15.66
C LEU A 75 8.08 -26.69 -16.75
N ALA A 76 7.18 -25.81 -17.23
CA ALA A 76 7.52 -24.74 -18.16
C ALA A 76 8.54 -23.76 -17.55
N GLU A 77 8.33 -23.34 -16.31
CA GLU A 77 9.28 -22.48 -15.58
C GLU A 77 10.63 -23.17 -15.38
N LYS A 78 10.61 -24.46 -15.01
CA LYS A 78 11.84 -25.24 -14.78
C LYS A 78 12.71 -25.40 -16.03
N TYR A 79 12.08 -25.75 -17.14
CA TYR A 79 12.78 -26.09 -18.39
C TYR A 79 12.82 -24.94 -19.39
N LYS A 80 12.19 -23.80 -19.05
CA LYS A 80 12.03 -22.63 -19.92
C LYS A 80 11.41 -23.01 -21.27
N ASP A 81 10.32 -23.78 -21.19
CA ASP A 81 9.65 -24.39 -22.32
C ASP A 81 8.35 -23.65 -22.66
N PRO A 82 8.32 -22.83 -23.75
CA PRO A 82 7.14 -22.06 -24.12
C PRO A 82 5.94 -22.94 -24.52
N GLU A 83 6.14 -24.12 -25.12
CA GLU A 83 5.05 -25.03 -25.51
C GLU A 83 4.28 -25.52 -24.28
N ARG A 84 4.95 -25.69 -23.16
CA ARG A 84 4.30 -26.04 -21.89
C ARG A 84 3.47 -24.91 -21.29
N PHE A 85 3.84 -23.65 -21.54
CA PHE A 85 2.99 -22.52 -21.15
C PHE A 85 1.72 -22.47 -22.00
N GLU A 86 1.78 -22.78 -23.30
CA GLU A 86 0.61 -22.91 -24.17
C GLU A 86 -0.31 -24.04 -23.69
N GLU A 87 0.26 -25.22 -23.36
CA GLU A 87 -0.47 -26.34 -22.78
C GLU A 87 -1.16 -25.92 -21.47
N ALA A 88 -0.44 -25.29 -20.55
CA ALA A 88 -0.99 -24.81 -19.29
C ALA A 88 -2.12 -23.80 -19.51
N ALA A 89 -1.97 -22.85 -20.43
CA ALA A 89 -3.00 -21.87 -20.78
C ALA A 89 -4.27 -22.54 -21.29
N SER A 90 -4.13 -23.56 -22.15
CA SER A 90 -5.24 -24.36 -22.67
C SER A 90 -5.98 -25.14 -21.56
N LEU A 91 -5.23 -25.77 -20.65
CA LEU A 91 -5.78 -26.52 -19.51
C LEU A 91 -6.50 -25.60 -18.51
N PHE A 92 -5.92 -24.42 -18.20
CA PHE A 92 -6.61 -23.42 -17.37
C PHE A 92 -7.90 -22.91 -18.04
N LYS A 93 -7.91 -22.72 -19.35
CA LYS A 93 -9.12 -22.36 -20.10
C LYS A 93 -10.18 -23.43 -19.95
N LYS A 94 -9.84 -24.71 -20.16
CA LYS A 94 -10.77 -25.85 -19.94
C LYS A 94 -11.30 -25.85 -18.51
N ALA A 95 -10.46 -25.66 -17.49
CA ALA A 95 -10.90 -25.53 -16.10
C ALA A 95 -11.93 -24.41 -15.92
N SER A 96 -11.69 -23.24 -16.52
CA SER A 96 -12.60 -22.09 -16.45
C SER A 96 -13.97 -22.35 -17.07
N GLU A 97 -14.04 -23.17 -18.10
CA GLU A 97 -15.29 -23.55 -18.78
C GLU A 97 -16.15 -24.50 -17.92
N HIS A 98 -15.52 -25.35 -17.10
CA HIS A 98 -16.19 -26.29 -16.22
C HIS A 98 -16.62 -25.68 -14.87
N PHE A 99 -15.95 -24.61 -14.40
CA PHE A 99 -16.35 -23.95 -13.16
C PHE A 99 -17.68 -23.19 -13.30
N LYS A 100 -18.67 -23.54 -12.46
CA LYS A 100 -19.90 -22.76 -12.30
C LYS A 100 -19.73 -21.58 -11.32
N ASP A 101 -18.79 -21.70 -10.39
CA ASP A 101 -18.42 -20.65 -9.46
C ASP A 101 -17.65 -19.53 -10.18
N SER A 102 -18.16 -18.31 -10.09
CA SER A 102 -17.57 -17.15 -10.79
C SER A 102 -16.17 -16.83 -10.29
N LYS A 103 -15.90 -17.01 -9.00
CA LYS A 103 -14.60 -16.76 -8.38
C LYS A 103 -13.53 -17.69 -8.95
N LEU A 104 -13.79 -19.00 -8.96
CA LEU A 104 -12.86 -20.01 -9.49
C LEU A 104 -12.71 -19.90 -11.01
N LYS A 105 -13.78 -19.51 -11.70
CA LYS A 105 -13.73 -19.20 -13.13
C LYS A 105 -12.78 -18.04 -13.42
N PHE A 106 -12.83 -16.96 -12.62
CA PHE A 106 -11.90 -15.83 -12.76
C PHE A 106 -10.46 -16.24 -12.47
N LEU A 107 -10.22 -17.07 -11.44
CA LEU A 107 -8.89 -17.61 -11.14
C LEU A 107 -8.32 -18.36 -12.34
N ALA A 108 -9.07 -19.34 -12.87
CA ALA A 108 -8.62 -20.16 -13.99
C ALA A 108 -8.40 -19.32 -15.26
N SER A 109 -9.31 -18.37 -15.54
CA SER A 109 -9.16 -17.45 -16.69
C SER A 109 -7.96 -16.51 -16.51
N GLY A 110 -7.68 -16.05 -15.29
CA GLY A 110 -6.52 -15.26 -14.96
C GLY A 110 -5.22 -16.03 -15.19
N ASN A 111 -5.14 -17.28 -14.70
CA ASN A 111 -4.00 -18.17 -14.93
C ASN A 111 -3.80 -18.48 -16.43
N SER A 112 -4.87 -18.71 -17.19
CA SER A 112 -4.78 -18.92 -18.64
C SER A 112 -4.16 -17.71 -19.35
N ALA A 113 -4.64 -16.49 -19.04
CA ALA A 113 -4.07 -15.29 -19.61
C ALA A 113 -2.62 -15.06 -19.16
N PHE A 114 -2.30 -15.37 -17.91
CA PHE A 114 -0.94 -15.25 -17.39
C PHE A 114 0.04 -16.18 -18.12
N CYS A 115 -0.31 -17.45 -18.33
CA CYS A 115 0.52 -18.39 -19.11
C CYS A 115 0.72 -17.95 -20.56
N GLN A 116 -0.33 -17.41 -21.22
CA GLN A 116 -0.20 -16.82 -22.56
C GLN A 116 0.80 -15.66 -22.60
N ALA A 117 0.83 -14.84 -21.54
CA ALA A 117 1.81 -13.76 -21.47
C ALA A 117 3.23 -14.26 -21.24
N LEU A 118 3.41 -15.35 -20.47
CA LEU A 118 4.73 -15.95 -20.25
C LEU A 118 5.26 -16.64 -21.51
N GLU A 119 4.41 -17.34 -22.26
CA GLU A 119 4.75 -17.90 -23.57
C GLU A 119 5.37 -16.81 -24.50
N LEU A 120 4.63 -15.70 -24.69
CA LEU A 120 5.14 -14.55 -25.45
C LEU A 120 6.36 -13.88 -24.80
N GLY A 121 6.47 -13.96 -23.48
CA GLY A 121 7.62 -13.45 -22.74
C GLY A 121 8.90 -14.20 -23.03
N TYR A 122 8.85 -15.52 -23.17
CA TYR A 122 9.99 -16.33 -23.58
C TYR A 122 10.37 -16.02 -25.03
N GLU A 123 9.41 -15.89 -25.94
CA GLU A 123 9.67 -15.45 -27.32
C GLU A 123 10.36 -14.07 -27.34
N PHE A 124 9.88 -13.12 -26.50
CA PHE A 124 10.48 -11.80 -26.36
C PHE A 124 11.94 -11.87 -25.86
N ASP A 125 12.27 -12.78 -24.98
CA ASP A 125 13.64 -12.92 -24.46
C ASP A 125 14.58 -13.56 -25.49
N GLU A 126 14.11 -14.52 -26.28
CA GLU A 126 14.89 -15.23 -27.29
C GLU A 126 15.15 -14.42 -28.57
N VAL A 127 14.24 -13.51 -28.91
CA VAL A 127 14.37 -12.70 -30.15
C VAL A 127 15.37 -11.57 -29.92
N ASP A 128 16.38 -11.44 -30.82
CA ASP A 128 17.34 -10.33 -30.78
C ASP A 128 16.86 -9.09 -31.54
N GLU A 129 15.89 -9.22 -32.43
CA GLU A 129 15.43 -8.16 -33.30
C GLU A 129 14.54 -7.15 -32.55
N TYR A 130 15.00 -5.89 -32.50
CA TYR A 130 14.33 -4.81 -31.80
C TYR A 130 12.86 -4.59 -32.22
N ASN A 131 12.58 -4.68 -33.55
CA ASN A 131 11.24 -4.45 -34.07
C ASN A 131 10.25 -5.52 -33.58
N LEU A 132 10.68 -6.79 -33.56
CA LEU A 132 9.87 -7.88 -33.03
C LEU A 132 9.63 -7.72 -31.50
N LYS A 133 10.67 -7.33 -30.76
CA LYS A 133 10.48 -6.99 -29.32
C LYS A 133 9.50 -5.84 -29.14
N ALA A 134 9.54 -4.82 -29.99
CA ALA A 134 8.61 -3.69 -29.94
C ALA A 134 7.15 -4.09 -30.25
N GLU A 135 6.93 -5.16 -31.02
CA GLU A 135 5.60 -5.71 -31.28
C GLU A 135 5.11 -6.63 -30.17
N LEU A 136 6.00 -7.44 -29.59
CA LEU A 136 5.66 -8.38 -28.52
C LEU A 136 5.37 -7.69 -27.19
N TYR A 137 6.16 -6.68 -26.81
CA TYR A 137 6.04 -5.99 -25.53
C TYR A 137 4.62 -5.47 -25.23
N PRO A 138 3.93 -4.70 -26.10
CA PRO A 138 2.59 -4.22 -25.81
C PRO A 138 1.56 -5.34 -25.70
N LYS A 139 1.75 -6.47 -26.42
CA LYS A 139 0.89 -7.66 -26.34
C LYS A 139 1.03 -8.31 -24.96
N ILE A 140 2.25 -8.59 -24.52
CA ILE A 140 2.55 -9.16 -23.20
C ILE A 140 1.94 -8.30 -22.11
N ARG A 141 2.21 -6.99 -22.13
CA ARG A 141 1.69 -6.03 -21.15
C ARG A 141 0.16 -6.02 -21.09
N THR A 142 -0.51 -6.06 -22.22
CA THR A 142 -1.97 -6.08 -22.32
C THR A 142 -2.55 -7.35 -21.71
N ILE A 143 -1.95 -8.51 -22.00
CA ILE A 143 -2.42 -9.80 -21.49
C ILE A 143 -2.16 -9.91 -19.97
N LEU A 144 -1.02 -9.44 -19.46
CA LEU A 144 -0.73 -9.43 -18.02
C LEU A 144 -1.70 -8.53 -17.24
N ARG A 145 -2.04 -7.35 -17.77
CA ARG A 145 -3.06 -6.48 -17.17
C ARG A 145 -4.44 -7.11 -17.18
N LYS A 146 -4.79 -7.85 -18.26
CA LYS A 146 -6.02 -8.64 -18.29
C LYS A 146 -6.00 -9.74 -17.23
N ALA A 147 -4.89 -10.44 -17.03
CA ALA A 147 -4.74 -11.45 -15.99
C ALA A 147 -4.93 -10.83 -14.59
N ALA A 148 -4.27 -9.70 -14.30
CA ALA A 148 -4.44 -8.97 -13.05
C ALA A 148 -5.90 -8.59 -12.78
N SER A 149 -6.59 -8.01 -13.76
CA SER A 149 -8.01 -7.65 -13.65
C SER A 149 -8.92 -8.87 -13.40
N LEU A 150 -8.62 -10.02 -14.00
CA LEU A 150 -9.36 -11.26 -13.75
C LEU A 150 -9.15 -11.77 -12.33
N TYR A 151 -7.93 -11.71 -11.81
CA TYR A 151 -7.63 -12.05 -10.42
C TYR A 151 -8.35 -11.13 -9.43
N GLU A 152 -8.36 -9.82 -9.67
CA GLU A 152 -9.09 -8.84 -8.86
C GLU A 152 -10.60 -9.15 -8.82
N LYS A 153 -11.21 -9.39 -9.98
CA LYS A 153 -12.64 -9.79 -10.08
C LYS A 153 -12.95 -11.06 -9.30
N GLY A 154 -11.98 -11.97 -9.19
CA GLY A 154 -12.09 -13.19 -8.39
C GLY A 154 -11.76 -13.00 -6.90
N GLY A 155 -11.24 -11.82 -6.49
CA GLY A 155 -10.77 -11.56 -5.12
C GLY A 155 -9.44 -12.27 -4.80
N PHE A 156 -8.57 -12.46 -5.80
CA PHE A 156 -7.22 -13.06 -5.67
C PHE A 156 -6.15 -11.98 -5.73
N GLU A 157 -6.03 -11.17 -4.67
CA GLU A 157 -5.08 -10.04 -4.59
C GLU A 157 -3.64 -10.46 -4.88
N LYS A 158 -3.15 -11.55 -4.27
CA LYS A 158 -1.79 -12.06 -4.52
C LYS A 158 -1.56 -12.48 -5.97
N GLY A 159 -2.58 -12.98 -6.65
CA GLY A 159 -2.52 -13.30 -8.08
C GLY A 159 -2.44 -12.02 -8.94
N SER A 160 -3.19 -10.99 -8.56
CA SER A 160 -3.12 -9.69 -9.21
C SER A 160 -1.73 -9.05 -9.04
N ASP A 161 -1.20 -9.04 -7.80
CA ASP A 161 0.16 -8.54 -7.52
C ASP A 161 1.22 -9.30 -8.34
N TRP A 162 1.09 -10.62 -8.46
CA TRP A 162 1.99 -11.44 -9.27
C TRP A 162 1.96 -11.07 -10.75
N ALA A 163 0.77 -10.91 -11.34
CA ALA A 163 0.62 -10.50 -12.74
C ALA A 163 1.13 -9.07 -12.97
N LEU A 164 0.88 -8.15 -12.03
CA LEU A 164 1.39 -6.78 -12.09
C LEU A 164 2.91 -6.75 -11.90
N ALA A 165 3.47 -7.55 -11.00
CA ALA A 165 4.92 -7.68 -10.82
C ALA A 165 5.60 -8.10 -12.12
N THR A 166 5.06 -9.14 -12.78
CA THR A 166 5.57 -9.63 -14.06
C THR A 166 5.44 -8.56 -15.15
N SER A 167 4.30 -7.86 -15.24
CA SER A 167 4.13 -6.74 -16.18
C SER A 167 5.17 -5.63 -15.96
N THR A 168 5.40 -5.26 -14.70
CA THR A 168 6.36 -4.21 -14.33
C THR A 168 7.81 -4.65 -14.61
N TYR A 169 8.10 -5.95 -14.49
CA TYR A 169 9.39 -6.52 -14.87
C TYR A 169 9.64 -6.42 -16.38
N PHE A 170 8.61 -6.68 -17.23
CA PHE A 170 8.69 -6.44 -18.68
C PHE A 170 8.80 -4.94 -19.00
N ASP A 171 8.11 -4.05 -18.26
CA ASP A 171 8.28 -2.60 -18.42
C ASP A 171 9.74 -2.17 -18.14
N ALA A 172 10.39 -2.77 -17.13
CA ALA A 172 11.81 -2.57 -16.87
C ALA A 172 12.68 -3.06 -18.02
N GLY A 173 12.47 -4.32 -18.46
CA GLY A 173 13.21 -4.92 -19.57
C GLY A 173 13.14 -4.08 -20.85
N TRP A 174 11.96 -3.60 -21.19
CA TRP A 174 11.75 -2.72 -22.34
C TRP A 174 12.51 -1.39 -22.21
N SER A 175 12.46 -0.74 -21.05
CA SER A 175 13.22 0.50 -20.80
C SER A 175 14.72 0.29 -20.93
N LEU A 176 15.25 -0.85 -20.48
CA LEU A 176 16.67 -1.19 -20.60
C LEU A 176 17.07 -1.44 -22.07
N ILE A 177 16.24 -2.18 -22.83
CA ILE A 177 16.46 -2.40 -24.26
C ILE A 177 16.47 -1.07 -25.04
N GLN A 178 15.57 -0.15 -24.68
CA GLN A 178 15.56 1.19 -25.26
C GLN A 178 16.82 1.98 -24.89
N ALA A 179 17.32 1.85 -23.66
CA ALA A 179 18.56 2.49 -23.21
C ALA A 179 19.78 2.04 -24.03
N ASP A 180 19.85 0.75 -24.34
CA ASP A 180 20.96 0.19 -25.15
C ASP A 180 20.99 0.70 -26.60
N LYS A 181 19.86 1.15 -27.13
CA LYS A 181 19.76 1.74 -28.48
C LYS A 181 20.08 3.23 -28.53
N LYS A 182 20.23 3.90 -27.37
CA LYS A 182 20.49 5.34 -27.32
C LYS A 182 21.96 5.65 -27.34
N LEU A 183 22.36 6.53 -28.26
CA LEU A 183 23.73 7.06 -28.37
C LEU A 183 23.94 8.25 -27.41
N ASP A 184 22.87 8.99 -27.11
CA ASP A 184 22.93 10.11 -26.16
C ASP A 184 22.98 9.58 -24.71
N PHE A 185 24.02 9.98 -23.99
CA PHE A 185 24.27 9.53 -22.62
C PHE A 185 23.22 10.01 -21.61
N GLU A 186 22.63 11.20 -21.79
CA GLU A 186 21.57 11.69 -20.88
C GLU A 186 20.27 10.95 -21.13
N GLU A 187 19.90 10.68 -22.39
CA GLU A 187 18.73 9.86 -22.73
C GLU A 187 18.91 8.42 -22.21
N ARG A 188 20.10 7.81 -22.43
CA ARG A 188 20.42 6.48 -21.92
C ARG A 188 20.31 6.41 -20.40
N LYS A 189 20.89 7.38 -19.68
CA LYS A 189 20.82 7.48 -18.23
C LYS A 189 19.37 7.57 -17.72
N ASN A 190 18.54 8.39 -18.38
CA ASN A 190 17.13 8.52 -18.00
C ASN A 190 16.37 7.20 -18.16
N LEU A 191 16.61 6.47 -19.24
CA LEU A 191 15.98 5.16 -19.48
C LEU A 191 16.47 4.09 -18.50
N LEU A 192 17.76 4.07 -18.14
CA LEU A 192 18.30 3.19 -17.09
C LEU A 192 17.66 3.48 -15.73
N LYS A 193 17.50 4.77 -15.40
CA LYS A 193 16.81 5.17 -14.16
C LYS A 193 15.35 4.71 -14.12
N ILE A 194 14.63 4.87 -15.24
CA ILE A 194 13.24 4.38 -15.36
C ILE A 194 13.22 2.86 -15.20
N GLY A 195 14.13 2.13 -15.84
CA GLY A 195 14.28 0.69 -15.69
C GLY A 195 14.54 0.26 -14.26
N SER A 196 15.44 0.97 -13.54
CA SER A 196 15.71 0.74 -12.11
C SER A 196 14.47 0.94 -11.24
N GLU A 197 13.66 1.96 -11.49
CA GLU A 197 12.42 2.22 -10.75
C GLU A 197 11.37 1.12 -11.00
N TYR A 198 11.25 0.63 -12.23
CA TYR A 198 10.40 -0.52 -12.54
C TYR A 198 10.89 -1.80 -11.84
N LEU A 199 12.21 -2.07 -11.82
CA LEU A 199 12.75 -3.22 -11.11
C LEU A 199 12.48 -3.15 -9.60
N LYS A 200 12.63 -1.97 -8.97
CA LYS A 200 12.26 -1.78 -7.55
C LYS A 200 10.78 -2.05 -7.30
N SER A 201 9.92 -1.58 -8.18
CA SER A 201 8.48 -1.80 -8.09
C SER A 201 8.11 -3.26 -8.30
N ALA A 202 8.73 -3.94 -9.27
CA ALA A 202 8.51 -5.36 -9.52
C ALA A 202 8.95 -6.22 -8.33
N ALA A 203 10.13 -5.95 -7.75
CA ALA A 203 10.62 -6.65 -6.56
C ALA A 203 9.64 -6.54 -5.38
N LEU A 204 9.09 -5.34 -5.13
CA LEU A 204 8.09 -5.13 -4.08
C LEU A 204 6.80 -5.93 -4.35
N LEU A 205 6.31 -5.93 -5.57
CA LEU A 205 5.10 -6.66 -5.95
C LEU A 205 5.30 -8.18 -5.86
N PHE A 206 6.47 -8.72 -6.28
CA PHE A 206 6.79 -10.14 -6.09
C PHE A 206 6.86 -10.53 -4.62
N ARG A 207 7.43 -9.68 -3.76
CA ARG A 207 7.40 -9.87 -2.30
C ARG A 207 5.97 -9.92 -1.76
N ASN A 208 5.09 -8.99 -2.16
CA ASN A 208 3.69 -8.95 -1.73
C ASN A 208 2.91 -10.20 -2.18
N ALA A 209 3.19 -10.68 -3.40
CA ALA A 209 2.63 -11.91 -3.92
C ALA A 209 3.19 -13.18 -3.22
N GLY A 210 4.33 -13.06 -2.54
CA GLY A 210 5.00 -14.14 -1.81
C GLY A 210 5.91 -15.01 -2.69
N TYR A 211 6.53 -14.43 -3.74
CA TYR A 211 7.50 -15.07 -4.64
C TYR A 211 8.92 -14.56 -4.34
N GLU A 212 9.56 -15.10 -3.30
CA GLU A 212 10.89 -14.68 -2.82
C GLU A 212 12.02 -14.99 -3.82
N ASP A 213 11.89 -16.05 -4.61
CA ASP A 213 12.84 -16.40 -5.66
C ASP A 213 12.87 -15.35 -6.77
N LYS A 214 11.70 -14.95 -7.26
CA LYS A 214 11.56 -13.90 -8.27
C LYS A 214 11.98 -12.53 -7.75
N GLU A 215 11.66 -12.21 -6.50
CA GLU A 215 12.16 -10.99 -5.85
C GLU A 215 13.70 -10.95 -5.88
N ARG A 216 14.36 -12.04 -5.49
CA ARG A 216 15.83 -12.12 -5.50
C ARG A 216 16.43 -11.99 -6.90
N GLU A 217 15.79 -12.58 -7.91
CA GLU A 217 16.19 -12.45 -9.31
C GLU A 217 16.13 -10.99 -9.78
N VAL A 218 15.00 -10.31 -9.51
CA VAL A 218 14.81 -8.90 -9.87
C VAL A 218 15.79 -7.99 -9.16
N LEU A 219 16.09 -8.25 -7.87
CA LEU A 219 17.07 -7.46 -7.11
C LEU A 219 18.51 -7.64 -7.62
N LYS A 220 18.89 -8.83 -8.10
CA LYS A 220 20.17 -9.05 -8.78
C LYS A 220 20.28 -8.20 -10.04
N ARG A 221 19.24 -8.19 -10.87
CA ARG A 221 19.20 -7.37 -12.09
C ARG A 221 19.25 -5.87 -11.77
N LEU A 222 18.53 -5.43 -10.74
CA LEU A 222 18.57 -4.05 -10.26
C LEU A 222 20.00 -3.61 -9.89
N ASN A 223 20.72 -4.42 -9.11
CA ASN A 223 22.10 -4.13 -8.74
C ASN A 223 23.03 -3.95 -9.95
N SER A 224 22.81 -4.72 -11.01
CA SER A 224 23.59 -4.60 -12.26
C SER A 224 23.29 -3.28 -12.97
N VAL A 225 22.02 -2.91 -13.09
CA VAL A 225 21.58 -1.66 -13.71
C VAL A 225 22.06 -0.43 -12.91
N GLU A 226 22.00 -0.46 -11.59
CA GLU A 226 22.50 0.63 -10.73
C GLU A 226 24.03 0.81 -10.84
N LYS A 227 24.79 -0.25 -11.08
CA LYS A 227 26.23 -0.17 -11.37
C LYS A 227 26.48 0.52 -12.71
N GLU A 228 25.74 0.14 -13.75
CA GLU A 228 25.84 0.76 -15.07
C GLU A 228 25.46 2.26 -15.01
N GLU A 229 24.39 2.60 -14.32
CA GLU A 229 23.97 3.99 -14.10
C GLU A 229 25.09 4.83 -13.47
N LYS A 230 25.79 4.29 -12.46
CA LYS A 230 26.93 4.97 -11.81
C LYS A 230 28.11 5.18 -12.75
N ILE A 231 28.41 4.21 -13.64
CA ILE A 231 29.48 4.33 -14.63
C ILE A 231 29.15 5.45 -15.63
N ILE A 232 27.93 5.48 -16.15
CA ILE A 232 27.48 6.52 -17.09
C ILE A 232 27.48 7.90 -16.40
N PHE A 233 27.05 7.99 -15.14
CA PHE A 233 27.09 9.23 -14.37
C PHE A 233 28.51 9.76 -14.19
N SER A 234 29.48 8.88 -13.89
CA SER A 234 30.89 9.29 -13.76
C SER A 234 31.47 9.77 -15.08
N ALA A 235 31.12 9.10 -16.20
CA ALA A 235 31.54 9.50 -17.54
C ALA A 235 30.98 10.89 -17.93
N LEU A 236 29.70 11.13 -17.69
CA LEU A 236 29.05 12.44 -17.93
C LEU A 236 29.69 13.58 -17.12
N ASN A 237 30.02 13.32 -15.86
CA ASN A 237 30.68 14.30 -15.00
C ASN A 237 32.13 14.59 -15.46
N SER A 238 32.80 13.62 -16.07
CA SER A 238 34.13 13.79 -16.64
C SER A 238 34.09 14.63 -17.92
N ILE A 239 33.04 14.52 -18.72
CA ILE A 239 32.83 15.31 -19.96
C ILE A 239 32.46 16.78 -19.61
N LYS A 240 31.69 16.99 -18.55
CA LYS A 240 31.24 18.33 -18.11
C LYS A 240 32.33 19.18 -17.40
N LYS A 241 33.52 18.62 -17.07
CA LYS A 241 34.65 19.40 -16.58
C LYS A 241 35.40 19.96 -17.78
N PRO A 242 35.61 21.31 -17.91
CA PRO A 242 36.42 21.84 -18.99
C PRO A 242 37.87 21.36 -18.82
N SER A 243 38.31 20.54 -19.79
CA SER A 243 39.70 20.08 -19.86
C SER A 243 40.60 21.23 -20.31
N ILE A 244 41.45 21.67 -19.42
CA ILE A 244 42.67 22.39 -19.80
C ILE A 244 43.63 21.32 -20.35
N SER A 245 43.90 21.43 -21.65
CA SER A 245 44.98 20.85 -22.47
C SER A 245 45.58 19.48 -22.10
N GLY A 246 45.47 18.54 -23.04
CA GLY A 246 46.37 17.39 -23.09
C GLY A 246 45.77 16.20 -23.88
N SER A 247 46.22 16.14 -25.16
CA SER A 247 46.36 14.93 -25.99
C SER A 247 45.32 13.82 -25.93
N VAL A 248 44.55 13.69 -27.03
CA VAL A 248 43.67 12.53 -27.34
C VAL A 248 44.55 11.37 -27.80
N ALA A 249 44.52 10.25 -27.10
CA ALA A 249 44.87 8.95 -27.62
C ALA A 249 44.05 7.85 -26.92
N GLY A 250 43.17 7.21 -27.66
CA GLY A 250 42.77 5.80 -27.58
C GLY A 250 42.09 5.32 -26.31
N ILE A 251 40.75 5.25 -26.32
CA ILE A 251 40.04 4.30 -25.45
C ILE A 251 39.24 3.37 -26.35
N ILE A 252 39.80 2.15 -26.54
CA ILE A 252 39.15 0.99 -27.11
C ILE A 252 38.22 0.42 -26.01
N ALA A 253 36.95 0.19 -26.36
CA ALA A 253 35.98 -0.46 -25.50
C ALA A 253 36.39 -1.93 -25.23
N PRO A 254 36.31 -2.42 -24.01
CA PRO A 254 36.43 -3.86 -23.74
C PRO A 254 35.11 -4.56 -24.00
N THR A 255 35.13 -5.47 -24.94
CA THR A 255 34.16 -6.54 -25.12
C THR A 255 34.18 -7.44 -23.91
N CYS A 256 33.07 -7.54 -23.19
CA CYS A 256 32.93 -8.43 -22.04
C CYS A 256 32.53 -9.82 -22.55
N SER A 257 33.48 -10.75 -22.60
CA SER A 257 33.24 -12.19 -22.76
C SER A 257 32.75 -12.78 -21.42
N ILE A 258 31.64 -13.50 -21.50
CA ILE A 258 31.05 -14.21 -20.37
C ILE A 258 31.86 -15.49 -20.13
N GLU A 259 32.60 -15.54 -19.03
CA GLU A 259 33.13 -16.79 -18.49
C GLU A 259 32.14 -17.39 -17.48
N THR A 260 31.70 -18.59 -17.80
CA THR A 260 30.96 -19.48 -16.92
C THR A 260 31.86 -19.99 -15.80
N SER A 261 31.58 -19.62 -14.56
CA SER A 261 32.22 -20.21 -13.38
C SER A 261 31.22 -21.00 -12.54
N GLN A 262 31.66 -22.20 -12.26
CA GLN A 262 31.02 -23.31 -11.56
C GLN A 262 30.46 -22.99 -10.17
N SER A 263 29.37 -23.68 -9.84
CA SER A 263 28.74 -23.73 -8.52
C SER A 263 29.67 -24.27 -7.45
N PRO A 264 29.68 -23.72 -6.21
CA PRO A 264 30.19 -24.41 -5.04
C PRO A 264 29.09 -25.23 -4.36
N ARG A 265 29.53 -26.39 -3.87
CA ARG A 265 28.79 -27.46 -3.21
C ARG A 265 28.20 -27.03 -1.86
N LEU A 266 27.04 -27.61 -1.53
CA LEU A 266 26.47 -27.65 -0.18
C LEU A 266 27.46 -28.24 0.84
N GLY A 267 27.60 -27.57 1.97
CA GLY A 267 28.21 -28.08 3.18
C GLY A 267 28.11 -27.09 4.33
N GLU A 268 27.47 -27.57 5.38
CA GLU A 268 27.49 -27.05 6.75
C GLU A 268 26.46 -26.02 7.18
N ILE A 269 25.39 -26.57 7.77
CA ILE A 269 24.51 -25.94 8.73
C ILE A 269 25.25 -25.81 10.06
N SER A 270 25.61 -24.64 10.49
CA SER A 270 25.64 -24.25 11.91
C SER A 270 25.92 -22.76 12.11
N GLN A 271 25.20 -22.23 13.07
CA GLN A 271 25.35 -20.93 13.74
C GLN A 271 24.63 -19.74 13.11
N PHE A 272 23.50 -19.40 13.73
CA PHE A 272 22.90 -18.07 13.63
C PHE A 272 23.96 -16.99 13.94
N THR A 273 24.23 -16.14 13.00
CA THR A 273 25.21 -15.06 13.14
C THR A 273 24.64 -13.92 14.00
N GLN A 274 25.53 -13.14 14.62
CA GLN A 274 25.15 -11.94 15.41
C GLN A 274 24.27 -10.94 14.64
N GLY A 275 24.32 -10.96 13.30
CA GLY A 275 23.47 -10.12 12.43
C GLY A 275 22.00 -10.56 12.41
N GLU A 276 21.73 -11.86 12.49
CA GLU A 276 20.36 -12.40 12.55
C GLU A 276 19.71 -12.15 13.92
N ARG A 277 20.48 -12.17 15.00
CA ARG A 277 20.00 -11.74 16.33
C ARG A 277 19.61 -10.27 16.35
N ARG A 278 20.40 -9.37 15.73
CA ARG A 278 20.04 -7.95 15.60
C ARG A 278 18.76 -7.74 14.79
N SER A 279 18.56 -8.49 13.70
CA SER A 279 17.33 -8.39 12.90
C SER A 279 16.07 -8.88 13.65
N ILE A 280 16.20 -9.82 14.57
CA ILE A 280 15.11 -10.29 15.44
C ILE A 280 14.86 -9.27 16.56
N GLU A 281 15.90 -8.69 17.16
CA GLU A 281 15.79 -7.63 18.17
C GLU A 281 15.22 -6.34 17.57
N GLU A 282 15.56 -5.97 16.33
CA GLU A 282 14.93 -4.85 15.61
C GLU A 282 13.45 -5.10 15.28
N ARG A 283 13.03 -6.35 15.01
CA ARG A 283 11.63 -6.71 14.80
C ARG A 283 10.79 -6.71 16.07
N THR A 284 11.41 -6.84 17.24
CA THR A 284 10.75 -6.80 18.55
C THR A 284 10.80 -5.42 19.20
N SER A 285 11.51 -4.43 18.60
CA SER A 285 11.53 -3.08 19.11
C SER A 285 10.15 -2.40 18.89
N LYS A 286 9.62 -1.80 19.94
CA LYS A 286 8.38 -1.02 19.91
C LYS A 286 8.50 0.09 18.87
N LYS A 287 7.61 0.11 17.85
CA LYS A 287 7.68 1.11 16.76
C LYS A 287 7.12 2.47 17.16
N TYR A 288 6.14 2.48 18.05
CA TYR A 288 5.47 3.70 18.50
C TYR A 288 5.51 3.80 20.02
N ASP A 289 5.68 5.02 20.50
CA ASP A 289 5.59 5.39 21.90
C ASP A 289 4.47 6.40 22.07
N ILE A 290 3.46 6.05 22.90
CA ILE A 290 2.33 6.92 23.14
C ILE A 290 2.66 7.83 24.32
N ILE A 291 2.66 9.15 24.05
CA ILE A 291 2.88 10.18 25.07
C ILE A 291 1.52 10.72 25.51
N TYR A 292 1.18 10.48 26.76
CA TYR A 292 -0.05 11.02 27.34
C TYR A 292 0.18 12.43 27.88
N GLN A 293 -0.64 13.38 27.43
CA GLN A 293 -0.66 14.75 27.91
C GLN A 293 -2.02 15.06 28.53
N ASN A 294 -2.05 15.69 29.70
CA ASN A 294 -3.28 16.04 30.38
C ASN A 294 -3.45 17.56 30.49
N PHE A 295 -4.43 18.09 29.77
CA PHE A 295 -4.80 19.50 29.77
C PHE A 295 -5.95 19.81 30.77
N ILE A 296 -6.51 18.80 31.41
CA ILE A 296 -7.57 18.98 32.40
C ILE A 296 -6.94 19.26 33.79
N LYS A 297 -7.09 20.47 34.27
CA LYS A 297 -6.55 20.88 35.57
C LYS A 297 -7.35 20.29 36.76
N GLU A 298 -8.66 20.06 36.60
CA GLU A 298 -9.57 19.47 37.60
C GLU A 298 -10.41 18.34 36.98
N PRO A 299 -10.15 17.07 37.28
CA PRO A 299 -10.76 15.92 36.58
C PRO A 299 -12.29 15.83 36.62
N ASN A 300 -12.95 16.46 37.60
CA ASN A 300 -14.39 16.28 37.82
C ASN A 300 -15.25 17.48 37.41
N LYS A 301 -14.68 18.61 37.02
CA LYS A 301 -15.44 19.83 36.68
C LYS A 301 -15.40 20.25 35.23
N ASN A 302 -14.38 19.88 34.47
CA ASN A 302 -14.07 20.51 33.19
C ASN A 302 -14.24 19.60 31.97
N GLN A 303 -14.74 18.38 32.10
CA GLN A 303 -14.99 17.55 30.93
C GLN A 303 -16.44 17.72 30.46
N ARG A 304 -16.61 18.19 29.20
CA ARG A 304 -17.95 18.32 28.62
C ARG A 304 -18.54 16.94 28.35
N GLN A 305 -19.82 16.77 28.63
CA GLN A 305 -20.52 15.51 28.32
C GLN A 305 -20.81 15.38 26.82
N GLU A 306 -21.18 16.49 26.21
CA GLU A 306 -21.46 16.56 24.75
C GLU A 306 -20.47 17.49 24.11
N VAL A 307 -19.93 17.04 22.98
CA VAL A 307 -18.91 17.72 22.18
C VAL A 307 -19.30 17.65 20.72
N ARG A 308 -19.28 18.78 20.02
CA ARG A 308 -19.49 18.82 18.57
C ARG A 308 -18.16 18.90 17.85
N VAL A 309 -17.82 17.85 17.10
CA VAL A 309 -16.58 17.78 16.33
C VAL A 309 -16.90 17.87 14.84
N GLY A 310 -16.23 18.77 14.13
CA GLY A 310 -16.45 19.06 12.72
C GLY A 310 -15.22 18.86 11.84
N ILE A 311 -15.46 18.60 10.56
CA ILE A 311 -14.46 18.58 9.50
C ILE A 311 -14.81 19.67 8.48
N ALA A 312 -13.88 20.59 8.24
CA ALA A 312 -13.93 21.54 7.14
C ALA A 312 -13.13 21.01 5.96
N GLN A 313 -13.80 20.46 4.96
CA GLN A 313 -13.17 20.01 3.71
C GLN A 313 -12.92 21.22 2.83
N ILE A 314 -11.65 21.62 2.65
CA ILE A 314 -11.19 22.67 1.75
C ILE A 314 -10.05 22.19 0.86
N GLY A 315 -9.54 23.02 -0.02
CA GLY A 315 -8.44 22.70 -0.93
C GLY A 315 -8.95 22.14 -2.26
N LEU A 316 -9.61 22.98 -3.02
CA LEU A 316 -10.10 22.70 -4.36
C LEU A 316 -9.33 23.53 -5.38
N SER A 317 -8.84 22.89 -6.45
CA SER A 317 -8.26 23.58 -7.59
C SER A 317 -9.29 23.84 -8.68
N LYS A 318 -9.15 24.95 -9.40
CA LYS A 318 -9.99 25.28 -10.58
C LYS A 318 -9.58 24.46 -11.79
N SER A 319 -8.30 24.11 -11.88
CA SER A 319 -7.70 23.39 -13.02
C SER A 319 -7.80 21.86 -12.90
N GLY A 320 -8.22 21.32 -11.76
CA GLY A 320 -8.15 19.87 -11.46
C GLY A 320 -6.72 19.39 -11.15
N ASN A 321 -5.77 20.31 -10.98
CA ASN A 321 -4.37 20.02 -10.61
C ASN A 321 -3.99 20.83 -9.37
N ILE A 322 -4.44 20.36 -8.22
CA ILE A 322 -4.18 21.01 -6.93
C ILE A 322 -2.69 21.25 -6.66
N MET A 323 -1.82 20.27 -7.01
CA MET A 323 -0.37 20.40 -6.81
C MET A 323 0.21 21.56 -7.61
N GLY A 324 -0.13 21.67 -8.88
CA GLY A 324 0.37 22.72 -9.76
C GLY A 324 -0.27 24.09 -9.51
N GLU A 325 -1.50 24.13 -9.01
CA GLU A 325 -2.24 25.38 -8.81
C GLU A 325 -1.95 26.02 -7.45
N LEU A 326 -2.01 25.26 -6.36
CA LEU A 326 -1.91 25.80 -5.00
C LEU A 326 -0.48 25.77 -4.45
N TYR A 327 0.33 24.78 -4.83
CA TYR A 327 1.62 24.57 -4.18
C TYR A 327 2.80 24.87 -5.07
N ARG A 328 3.92 25.21 -4.41
CA ARG A 328 5.28 25.27 -4.97
C ARG A 328 6.17 24.28 -4.26
N MET A 329 7.10 23.70 -4.98
CA MET A 329 8.14 22.89 -4.37
C MET A 329 9.29 23.79 -3.94
N THR A 330 9.70 23.68 -2.69
CA THR A 330 10.89 24.38 -2.15
C THR A 330 12.18 23.72 -2.65
N PRO A 331 13.34 24.40 -2.57
CA PRO A 331 14.63 23.78 -2.89
C PRO A 331 14.96 22.54 -2.04
N SER A 332 14.42 22.44 -0.83
CA SER A 332 14.53 21.27 0.04
C SER A 332 13.62 20.11 -0.36
N GLY A 333 12.73 20.31 -1.34
CA GLY A 333 11.79 19.32 -1.82
C GLY A 333 10.52 19.18 -0.97
N LEU A 334 10.26 20.14 -0.09
CA LEU A 334 9.01 20.29 0.65
C LEU A 334 7.99 21.07 -0.18
N LEU A 335 6.71 20.90 0.13
CA LEU A 335 5.62 21.66 -0.47
C LEU A 335 5.31 22.88 0.40
N GLY A 336 5.17 24.04 -0.19
CA GLY A 336 4.64 25.23 0.44
C GLY A 336 3.54 25.83 -0.42
N LEU A 337 2.62 26.56 0.18
CA LEU A 337 1.59 27.29 -0.52
C LEU A 337 2.24 28.36 -1.41
N LYS A 338 1.69 28.64 -2.59
CA LYS A 338 2.13 29.75 -3.44
C LYS A 338 1.72 31.08 -2.85
N ASN A 339 2.57 32.08 -2.96
CA ASN A 339 2.34 33.42 -2.38
C ASN A 339 1.05 34.07 -2.91
N ASP A 340 0.73 33.88 -4.20
CA ASP A 340 -0.47 34.41 -4.84
C ASP A 340 -1.76 33.68 -4.41
N LYS A 341 -1.63 32.59 -3.65
CA LYS A 341 -2.77 31.79 -3.14
C LYS A 341 -3.03 32.01 -1.64
N VAL A 342 -2.16 32.69 -0.94
CA VAL A 342 -2.25 32.90 0.52
C VAL A 342 -3.57 33.57 0.92
N GLU A 343 -3.92 34.69 0.28
CA GLU A 343 -5.17 35.43 0.58
C GLU A 343 -6.44 34.62 0.25
N GLU A 344 -6.41 33.83 -0.83
CA GLU A 344 -7.54 32.96 -1.20
C GLU A 344 -7.76 31.88 -0.13
N VAL A 345 -6.68 31.20 0.28
CA VAL A 345 -6.72 30.16 1.32
C VAL A 345 -7.10 30.74 2.69
N LYS A 346 -6.48 31.83 3.10
CA LYS A 346 -6.77 32.53 4.35
C LYS A 346 -8.26 32.90 4.47
N LYS A 347 -8.83 33.50 3.40
CA LYS A 347 -10.27 33.85 3.37
C LYS A 347 -11.15 32.61 3.49
N ASN A 348 -10.81 31.51 2.82
CA ASN A 348 -11.57 30.28 2.87
C ASN A 348 -11.50 29.62 4.26
N VAL A 349 -10.31 29.56 4.87
CA VAL A 349 -10.10 29.07 6.24
C VAL A 349 -10.94 29.86 7.23
N LYS A 350 -10.88 31.19 7.17
CA LYS A 350 -11.69 32.07 8.05
C LYS A 350 -13.18 31.82 7.89
N LEU A 351 -13.66 31.73 6.65
CA LEU A 351 -15.08 31.45 6.36
C LEU A 351 -15.52 30.11 6.98
N MET A 352 -14.69 29.06 6.88
CA MET A 352 -15.02 27.76 7.44
C MET A 352 -15.02 27.75 8.96
N ILE A 353 -14.11 28.49 9.61
CA ILE A 353 -14.08 28.65 11.06
C ILE A 353 -15.33 29.39 11.54
N GLU A 354 -15.70 30.51 10.90
CA GLU A 354 -16.90 31.27 11.23
C GLU A 354 -18.19 30.45 11.05
N ASN A 355 -18.27 29.65 9.99
CA ASN A 355 -19.39 28.74 9.76
C ASN A 355 -19.45 27.64 10.83
N ALA A 356 -18.31 27.07 11.22
CA ALA A 356 -18.22 26.07 12.26
C ALA A 356 -18.66 26.64 13.62
N HIS A 357 -18.22 27.87 13.95
CA HIS A 357 -18.64 28.57 15.16
C HIS A 357 -20.15 28.80 15.21
N LYS A 358 -20.76 29.26 14.11
CA LYS A 358 -22.22 29.43 13.99
C LYS A 358 -23.00 28.14 14.22
N GLU A 359 -22.43 27.01 13.79
CA GLU A 359 -23.00 25.68 14.01
C GLU A 359 -22.66 25.11 15.40
N GLY A 360 -21.95 25.84 16.26
CA GLY A 360 -21.57 25.42 17.60
C GLY A 360 -20.55 24.29 17.63
N VAL A 361 -19.64 24.24 16.67
CA VAL A 361 -18.55 23.24 16.63
C VAL A 361 -17.51 23.59 17.69
N ASP A 362 -17.19 22.64 18.57
CA ASP A 362 -16.19 22.79 19.63
C ASP A 362 -14.76 22.47 19.13
N VAL A 363 -14.64 21.48 18.23
CA VAL A 363 -13.36 21.04 17.66
C VAL A 363 -13.48 20.98 16.13
N LEU A 364 -12.71 21.81 15.42
CA LEU A 364 -12.73 21.89 13.97
C LEU A 364 -11.44 21.34 13.35
N ILE A 365 -11.57 20.47 12.37
CA ILE A 365 -10.47 19.75 11.72
C ILE A 365 -10.41 20.13 10.24
N PHE A 366 -9.23 20.52 9.77
CA PHE A 366 -8.92 20.74 8.35
C PHE A 366 -8.07 19.60 7.79
N PRO A 367 -8.02 19.42 6.45
CA PRO A 367 -7.19 18.42 5.78
C PRO A 367 -5.69 18.71 5.88
N GLU A 368 -4.88 17.67 5.66
CA GLU A 368 -3.43 17.80 5.46
C GLU A 368 -3.12 18.74 4.28
N MET A 369 -2.11 19.58 4.42
CA MET A 369 -1.62 20.54 3.43
C MET A 369 -2.63 21.64 3.02
N SER A 370 -3.85 21.64 3.53
CA SER A 370 -4.86 22.62 3.13
C SER A 370 -4.65 24.02 3.73
N VAL A 371 -3.89 24.10 4.81
CA VAL A 371 -3.55 25.32 5.54
C VAL A 371 -2.05 25.35 5.77
N ASP A 372 -1.38 26.40 5.32
CA ASP A 372 0.09 26.55 5.45
C ASP A 372 0.43 27.58 6.54
N LEU A 373 0.86 27.08 7.68
CA LEU A 373 1.21 27.91 8.84
C LEU A 373 2.63 28.53 8.78
N ASN A 374 3.35 28.37 7.67
CA ASN A 374 4.58 29.15 7.43
C ASN A 374 4.27 30.64 7.12
N TYR A 375 3.01 30.99 6.93
CA TYR A 375 2.55 32.37 6.74
C TYR A 375 1.95 32.91 8.02
N ASP A 376 2.63 33.88 8.63
CA ASP A 376 2.26 34.50 9.91
C ASP A 376 0.81 35.02 9.91
N GLU A 377 0.35 35.57 8.79
CA GLU A 377 -1.00 36.11 8.63
C GLU A 377 -2.12 35.03 8.70
N ILE A 378 -1.85 33.80 8.28
CA ILE A 378 -2.77 32.66 8.45
C ILE A 378 -2.71 32.16 9.89
N TYR A 379 -1.50 32.06 10.43
CA TYR A 379 -1.26 31.61 11.78
C TYR A 379 -1.97 32.50 12.82
N GLU A 380 -1.77 33.83 12.74
CA GLU A 380 -2.35 34.79 13.67
C GLU A 380 -3.89 34.86 13.56
N ASP A 381 -4.45 34.76 12.34
CA ASP A 381 -5.90 34.69 12.16
C ASP A 381 -6.52 33.46 12.85
N ILE A 382 -5.90 32.28 12.71
CA ILE A 382 -6.37 31.04 13.34
C ILE A 382 -6.26 31.15 14.86
N LEU A 383 -5.15 31.64 15.37
CA LEU A 383 -4.93 31.85 16.81
C LEU A 383 -5.96 32.80 17.40
N GLY A 384 -6.22 33.92 16.72
CA GLY A 384 -7.21 34.91 17.10
C GLY A 384 -8.64 34.34 17.12
N LEU A 385 -9.00 33.55 16.09
CA LEU A 385 -10.31 32.91 15.98
C LEU A 385 -10.51 31.78 16.99
N ALA A 386 -9.49 30.96 17.27
CA ALA A 386 -9.56 29.93 18.29
C ALA A 386 -9.84 30.53 19.68
N LYS A 387 -9.21 31.68 19.98
CA LYS A 387 -9.40 32.43 21.21
C LYS A 387 -10.79 33.10 21.30
N SER A 388 -11.20 33.78 20.23
CA SER A 388 -12.46 34.54 20.23
C SER A 388 -13.69 33.65 20.21
N HIS A 389 -13.61 32.46 19.66
CA HIS A 389 -14.70 31.49 19.56
C HIS A 389 -14.66 30.38 20.64
N GLU A 390 -13.63 30.38 21.48
CA GLU A 390 -13.43 29.35 22.53
C GLU A 390 -13.47 27.93 21.99
N MET A 391 -12.88 27.70 20.81
CA MET A 391 -12.90 26.41 20.14
C MET A 391 -11.49 25.86 19.90
N PHE A 392 -11.37 24.54 19.72
CA PHE A 392 -10.14 23.92 19.25
C PHE A 392 -10.14 23.90 17.72
N ILE A 393 -9.04 24.38 17.12
CA ILE A 393 -8.84 24.37 15.68
C ILE A 393 -7.60 23.54 15.37
N ILE A 394 -7.76 22.53 14.51
CA ILE A 394 -6.69 21.69 13.99
C ILE A 394 -6.60 22.01 12.49
N PRO A 395 -5.65 22.91 12.08
CA PRO A 395 -5.53 23.37 10.70
C PRO A 395 -5.05 22.30 9.71
N GLY A 396 -5.28 21.03 10.00
CA GLY A 396 -4.70 19.93 9.27
C GLY A 396 -3.23 19.74 9.62
N SER A 397 -2.40 19.52 8.61
CA SER A 397 -0.95 19.53 8.78
C SER A 397 -0.27 20.22 7.59
N PHE A 398 0.95 20.68 7.77
CA PHE A 398 1.73 21.41 6.78
C PHE A 398 3.20 21.02 6.86
N HIS A 399 3.95 21.29 5.80
CA HIS A 399 5.41 21.16 5.83
C HIS A 399 6.03 22.39 6.50
N ASP A 400 6.46 22.24 7.73
CA ASP A 400 7.23 23.27 8.40
C ASP A 400 8.62 23.40 7.75
N LEU A 401 8.87 24.55 7.14
CA LEU A 401 10.08 24.80 6.36
C LEU A 401 11.34 24.91 7.25
N THR A 402 11.17 25.20 8.53
CA THR A 402 12.24 25.32 9.51
C THR A 402 12.72 23.94 9.98
N THR A 403 11.82 23.11 10.47
CA THR A 403 12.14 21.77 11.00
C THR A 403 12.16 20.69 9.92
N LYS A 404 11.66 20.99 8.72
CA LYS A 404 11.48 20.06 7.59
C LYS A 404 10.54 18.89 7.89
N LYS A 405 9.68 19.03 8.89
CA LYS A 405 8.68 18.03 9.26
C LYS A 405 7.31 18.36 8.66
N ASN A 406 6.46 17.37 8.55
CA ASN A 406 5.03 17.58 8.35
C ASN A 406 4.38 17.56 9.74
N ILE A 407 3.80 18.68 10.15
CA ILE A 407 3.35 18.93 11.53
C ILE A 407 1.87 19.32 11.53
N SER A 408 1.10 18.74 12.44
CA SER A 408 -0.25 19.18 12.80
C SER A 408 -0.20 19.89 14.16
N MET A 409 -0.65 21.13 14.21
CA MET A 409 -0.76 21.92 15.44
C MET A 409 -2.21 21.96 15.91
N VAL A 410 -2.41 22.03 17.22
CA VAL A 410 -3.73 22.21 17.82
C VAL A 410 -3.79 23.56 18.51
N PHE A 411 -4.64 24.43 17.99
CA PHE A 411 -4.93 25.74 18.57
C PHE A 411 -6.12 25.65 19.51
N GLY A 412 -6.01 26.26 20.66
CA GLY A 412 -7.09 26.44 21.61
C GLY A 412 -7.19 27.88 22.08
N PRO A 413 -8.13 28.20 23.01
CA PRO A 413 -8.31 29.55 23.55
C PRO A 413 -7.06 30.13 24.21
N GLU A 414 -6.21 29.28 24.78
CA GLU A 414 -4.97 29.68 25.46
C GLU A 414 -3.74 29.72 24.55
N GLY A 415 -3.87 29.39 23.25
CA GLY A 415 -2.78 29.33 22.30
C GLY A 415 -2.56 27.94 21.69
N ILE A 416 -1.33 27.61 21.30
CA ILE A 416 -0.99 26.26 20.83
C ILE A 416 -0.94 25.32 22.03
N LEU A 417 -1.71 24.24 21.94
CA LEU A 417 -1.81 23.23 23.00
C LEU A 417 -0.76 22.13 22.83
N TRP A 418 -0.68 21.56 21.63
CA TRP A 418 0.36 20.58 21.27
C TRP A 418 0.54 20.51 19.76
N GLU A 419 1.57 19.80 19.35
CA GLU A 419 1.85 19.48 17.95
C GLU A 419 2.10 17.97 17.75
N GLN A 420 1.68 17.44 16.63
CA GLN A 420 1.95 16.05 16.20
C GLN A 420 2.70 16.06 14.89
N ALA A 421 3.87 15.42 14.86
CA ALA A 421 4.63 15.22 13.63
C ALA A 421 4.19 13.95 12.88
N LYS A 422 4.21 13.98 11.57
CA LYS A 422 4.01 12.83 10.68
C LYS A 422 5.26 11.94 10.67
N HIS A 423 5.03 10.62 10.65
CA HIS A 423 6.11 9.64 10.75
C HIS A 423 6.33 8.81 9.48
N ILE A 424 5.33 8.70 8.62
CA ILE A 424 5.42 7.92 7.38
C ILE A 424 5.26 8.84 6.18
N PRO A 425 6.36 9.11 5.42
CA PRO A 425 6.30 9.95 4.23
C PRO A 425 5.32 9.40 3.20
N ALA A 426 4.54 10.28 2.61
CA ALA A 426 3.62 9.91 1.55
C ALA A 426 4.35 9.64 0.23
N MET A 427 3.76 8.76 -0.58
CA MET A 427 4.07 8.62 -2.00
C MET A 427 2.77 8.80 -2.78
N ILE A 428 2.69 9.88 -3.54
CA ILE A 428 1.49 10.25 -4.30
C ILE A 428 1.83 10.17 -5.79
N GLN A 429 0.94 9.55 -6.55
CA GLN A 429 1.01 9.55 -8.01
C GLN A 429 -0.09 10.45 -8.55
N LEU A 430 0.31 11.58 -9.14
CA LEU A 430 -0.59 12.58 -9.70
C LEU A 430 -0.13 12.97 -11.11
N GLY A 431 -1.05 12.95 -12.08
CA GLY A 431 -0.75 13.37 -13.46
C GLY A 431 0.39 12.61 -14.12
N GLY A 432 0.57 11.30 -13.82
CA GLY A 432 1.68 10.50 -14.32
C GLY A 432 3.02 10.70 -13.59
N HIS A 433 3.09 11.63 -12.64
CA HIS A 433 4.28 11.89 -11.83
C HIS A 433 4.15 11.28 -10.43
N ARG A 434 5.25 10.72 -9.94
CA ARG A 434 5.33 10.15 -8.59
C ARG A 434 6.05 11.13 -7.67
N PHE A 435 5.34 11.60 -6.64
CA PHE A 435 5.89 12.49 -5.61
C PHE A 435 6.17 11.67 -4.35
N LYS A 436 7.40 11.74 -3.88
CA LYS A 436 7.79 11.27 -2.54
C LYS A 436 7.95 12.47 -1.64
N GLU A 437 7.21 12.49 -0.56
CA GLU A 437 7.32 13.51 0.49
C GLU A 437 8.73 13.46 1.12
N LYS A 438 9.41 14.60 1.16
CA LYS A 438 10.79 14.70 1.67
C LYS A 438 10.82 15.35 3.06
N ILE A 439 10.08 14.76 3.98
CA ILE A 439 10.06 15.21 5.38
C ILE A 439 11.14 14.53 6.20
N GLU A 440 11.63 15.23 7.24
CA GLU A 440 12.45 14.67 8.29
C GLU A 440 11.59 13.81 9.21
N VAL A 441 11.98 12.55 9.37
CA VAL A 441 11.30 11.58 10.22
C VAL A 441 12.18 11.27 11.43
N GLY A 442 11.63 11.36 12.63
CA GLY A 442 12.34 11.04 13.86
C GLY A 442 12.73 9.56 13.96
N PRO A 443 13.69 9.24 14.88
CA PRO A 443 14.10 7.87 15.14
C PRO A 443 12.95 7.03 15.76
N LEU A 444 13.12 5.71 15.77
CA LEU A 444 12.24 4.80 16.51
C LEU A 444 12.58 4.82 18.02
N PRO A 445 11.59 4.68 18.89
CA PRO A 445 10.15 4.65 18.62
C PRO A 445 9.57 6.02 18.24
N ARG A 446 8.60 6.01 17.32
CA ARG A 446 7.88 7.20 16.86
C ARG A 446 6.91 7.69 17.94
N LYS A 447 6.86 8.99 18.16
CA LYS A 447 6.06 9.57 19.25
C LYS A 447 4.68 9.98 18.75
N ILE A 448 3.64 9.39 19.32
CA ILE A 448 2.25 9.79 19.10
C ILE A 448 1.70 10.38 20.39
N ILE A 449 1.09 11.56 20.30
CA ILE A 449 0.53 12.26 21.44
C ILE A 449 -0.95 11.91 21.57
N VAL A 450 -1.35 11.46 22.75
CA VAL A 450 -2.75 11.35 23.19
C VAL A 450 -3.01 12.43 24.23
N SER A 451 -3.83 13.40 23.85
CA SER A 451 -4.13 14.55 24.69
C SER A 451 -5.50 14.40 25.36
N ASN A 452 -5.53 14.43 26.69
CA ASN A 452 -6.78 14.47 27.48
C ASN A 452 -7.22 15.92 27.63
N THR A 453 -8.32 16.27 27.00
CA THR A 453 -8.87 17.62 26.95
C THR A 453 -10.29 17.65 27.47
N GLU A 454 -10.85 18.83 27.63
CA GLU A 454 -12.29 18.99 27.97
C GLU A 454 -13.20 18.35 26.89
N PHE A 455 -12.74 18.20 25.66
CA PHE A 455 -13.47 17.59 24.56
C PHE A 455 -13.20 16.09 24.39
N GLY A 456 -12.55 15.44 25.35
CA GLY A 456 -12.19 14.03 25.33
C GLY A 456 -10.71 13.77 25.12
N ARG A 457 -10.37 12.47 24.99
CA ARG A 457 -9.00 12.01 24.72
C ARG A 457 -8.79 11.91 23.20
N ILE A 458 -7.95 12.78 22.68
CA ILE A 458 -7.74 13.01 21.25
C ILE A 458 -6.38 12.48 20.84
N ALA A 459 -6.33 11.70 19.77
CA ALA A 459 -5.12 11.30 19.08
C ALA A 459 -5.16 11.80 17.62
N ILE A 460 -4.02 12.33 17.14
CA ILE A 460 -3.85 12.76 15.75
C ILE A 460 -2.88 11.81 15.07
N ALA A 461 -3.30 11.21 13.95
CA ALA A 461 -2.45 10.40 13.08
C ALA A 461 -2.50 11.00 11.66
N ILE A 462 -1.40 11.59 11.19
CA ILE A 462 -1.40 12.36 9.96
C ILE A 462 -1.35 11.41 8.75
N CYS A 463 -2.39 11.48 7.90
CA CYS A 463 -2.47 10.82 6.61
C CYS A 463 -2.06 9.33 6.71
N ARG A 464 -0.97 8.95 6.08
CA ARG A 464 -0.47 7.58 5.97
C ARG A 464 -0.10 6.94 7.30
N ASP A 465 0.16 7.71 8.36
CA ASP A 465 0.43 7.16 9.69
C ASP A 465 -0.73 6.31 10.18
N PHE A 466 -1.98 6.69 9.86
CA PHE A 466 -3.16 5.94 10.27
C PHE A 466 -3.33 4.60 9.56
N LEU A 467 -2.70 4.40 8.39
CA LEU A 467 -2.70 3.11 7.69
C LEU A 467 -1.76 2.08 8.33
N ASP A 468 -0.82 2.52 9.19
CA ASP A 468 0.09 1.61 9.89
C ASP A 468 -0.68 0.82 10.97
N MET A 469 -0.70 -0.51 10.82
CA MET A 469 -1.36 -1.41 11.77
C MET A 469 -0.70 -1.36 13.17
N ASP A 470 0.63 -1.20 13.24
CA ASP A 470 1.34 -1.14 14.52
C ASP A 470 0.88 0.09 15.32
N LEU A 471 0.68 1.25 14.64
CA LEU A 471 0.11 2.42 15.30
C LEU A 471 -1.31 2.15 15.82
N ARG A 472 -2.18 1.56 14.99
CA ARG A 472 -3.57 1.28 15.40
C ARG A 472 -3.65 0.30 16.56
N VAL A 473 -2.74 -0.69 16.63
CA VAL A 473 -2.62 -1.61 17.78
C VAL A 473 -2.21 -0.87 19.04
N GLU A 474 -1.23 0.03 18.98
CA GLU A 474 -0.81 0.84 20.14
C GLU A 474 -1.95 1.76 20.61
N LEU A 475 -2.67 2.41 19.67
CA LEU A 475 -3.83 3.25 20.02
C LEU A 475 -4.97 2.44 20.65
N LYS A 476 -5.19 1.20 20.20
CA LYS A 476 -6.18 0.30 20.78
C LYS A 476 -5.84 -0.11 22.21
N ASN A 477 -4.56 -0.44 22.43
CA ASN A 477 -4.09 -0.96 23.72
C ASN A 477 -3.74 0.15 24.73
N PHE A 478 -3.90 1.41 24.32
CA PHE A 478 -3.58 2.55 25.19
C PHE A 478 -4.61 2.72 26.32
N GLU A 479 -4.11 2.90 27.54
CA GLU A 479 -4.91 3.19 28.72
C GLU A 479 -4.55 4.58 29.30
N PRO A 480 -5.55 5.43 29.54
CA PRO A 480 -7.01 5.26 29.37
C PRO A 480 -7.45 5.36 27.88
N PRO A 481 -8.49 4.61 27.44
CA PRO A 481 -8.85 4.48 26.02
C PRO A 481 -9.14 5.81 25.32
N ILE A 482 -8.79 5.91 24.04
CA ILE A 482 -8.96 7.10 23.20
C ILE A 482 -10.45 7.29 22.87
N ASP A 483 -10.93 8.55 22.87
CA ASP A 483 -12.32 8.87 22.54
C ASP A 483 -12.46 9.32 21.06
N ILE A 484 -11.46 10.06 20.55
CA ILE A 484 -11.48 10.69 19.22
C ILE A 484 -10.15 10.45 18.51
N ILE A 485 -10.23 9.95 17.29
CA ILE A 485 -9.10 9.80 16.36
C ILE A 485 -9.28 10.79 15.22
N ILE A 486 -8.26 11.61 14.97
CA ILE A 486 -8.23 12.62 13.91
C ILE A 486 -7.16 12.25 12.89
N ASN A 487 -7.58 12.17 11.63
CA ASN A 487 -6.68 11.86 10.53
C ASN A 487 -6.78 12.92 9.42
N PRO A 488 -5.99 14.01 9.49
CA PRO A 488 -5.83 14.93 8.37
C PRO A 488 -5.09 14.22 7.24
N ALA A 489 -5.58 14.33 6.02
CA ALA A 489 -5.02 13.64 4.87
C ALA A 489 -5.03 14.50 3.59
N PHE A 490 -4.12 14.16 2.70
CA PHE A 490 -4.01 14.65 1.33
C PHE A 490 -3.83 13.45 0.41
N THR A 491 -4.94 12.82 0.02
CA THR A 491 -4.85 11.53 -0.69
C THR A 491 -5.93 11.32 -1.75
N PRO A 492 -5.55 10.92 -2.97
CA PRO A 492 -6.50 10.46 -3.97
C PRO A 492 -6.97 9.01 -3.72
N VAL A 493 -6.27 8.25 -2.85
CA VAL A 493 -6.56 6.83 -2.56
C VAL A 493 -7.45 6.74 -1.32
N THR A 494 -8.70 7.19 -1.43
CA THR A 494 -9.62 7.28 -0.29
C THR A 494 -10.14 5.92 0.20
N ALA A 495 -10.10 4.89 -0.66
CA ALA A 495 -10.62 3.55 -0.34
C ALA A 495 -9.89 2.89 0.84
N ASP A 496 -8.54 2.96 0.86
CA ASP A 496 -7.71 2.38 1.92
C ASP A 496 -7.98 3.06 3.26
N PHE A 497 -8.09 4.39 3.25
CA PHE A 497 -8.43 5.17 4.44
C PHE A 497 -9.83 4.85 4.96
N LYS A 498 -10.82 4.74 4.07
CA LYS A 498 -12.19 4.36 4.46
C LYS A 498 -12.22 2.97 5.10
N ALA A 499 -11.49 2.01 4.54
CA ALA A 499 -11.38 0.66 5.13
C ALA A 499 -10.72 0.68 6.51
N ALA A 500 -9.60 1.42 6.67
CA ALA A 500 -8.89 1.55 7.94
C ALA A 500 -9.75 2.23 9.02
N HIS A 501 -10.47 3.30 8.68
CA HIS A 501 -11.37 3.99 9.62
C HIS A 501 -12.60 3.14 9.96
N PHE A 502 -13.13 2.41 8.98
CA PHE A 502 -14.25 1.50 9.21
C PHE A 502 -13.89 0.39 10.20
N ASP A 503 -12.69 -0.17 10.11
CA ASP A 503 -12.17 -1.14 11.08
C ASP A 503 -11.90 -0.49 12.45
N ALA A 504 -11.13 0.60 12.47
CA ALA A 504 -10.66 1.26 13.69
C ALA A 504 -11.81 1.71 14.60
N ARG A 505 -12.93 2.21 14.06
CA ARG A 505 -14.09 2.64 14.86
C ARG A 505 -14.63 1.55 15.79
N ARG A 506 -14.47 0.28 15.42
CA ARG A 506 -14.91 -0.88 16.22
C ARG A 506 -13.76 -1.53 16.99
N SER A 507 -12.60 -1.66 16.39
CA SER A 507 -11.44 -2.30 17.03
C SER A 507 -10.84 -1.46 18.14
N ILE A 508 -10.81 -0.12 17.98
CA ILE A 508 -10.39 0.85 19.01
C ILE A 508 -11.58 1.33 19.84
N TYR A 509 -12.78 1.28 19.29
CA TYR A 509 -14.03 1.81 19.85
C TYR A 509 -13.95 3.32 20.13
N ALA A 510 -13.61 4.09 19.11
CA ALA A 510 -13.49 5.53 19.13
C ALA A 510 -14.21 6.18 17.94
N TYR A 511 -14.60 7.44 18.07
CA TYR A 511 -15.00 8.23 16.92
C TYR A 511 -13.80 8.49 16.03
N SER A 512 -13.99 8.40 14.71
CA SER A 512 -12.90 8.49 13.73
C SER A 512 -13.21 9.54 12.67
N PHE A 513 -12.37 10.56 12.58
CA PHE A 513 -12.52 11.72 11.71
C PHE A 513 -11.42 11.71 10.64
N PHE A 514 -11.82 11.45 9.40
CA PHE A 514 -10.94 11.51 8.24
C PHE A 514 -11.21 12.80 7.46
N ALA A 515 -10.28 13.74 7.51
CA ALA A 515 -10.34 15.03 6.83
C ALA A 515 -9.42 15.02 5.61
N ASN A 516 -10.00 14.98 4.40
CA ASN A 516 -9.26 14.98 3.14
C ASN A 516 -9.50 16.27 2.35
N VAL A 517 -8.56 16.65 1.48
CA VAL A 517 -8.71 17.86 0.66
C VAL A 517 -9.88 17.73 -0.31
N ALA A 518 -10.57 18.84 -0.60
CA ALA A 518 -11.76 18.87 -1.43
C ALA A 518 -11.52 18.37 -2.86
N GLU A 519 -10.30 18.50 -3.36
CA GLU A 519 -9.90 17.96 -4.67
C GLU A 519 -10.17 16.46 -4.79
N PHE A 520 -9.89 15.70 -3.74
CA PHE A 520 -10.06 14.26 -3.70
C PHE A 520 -11.30 13.83 -2.91
N GLY A 521 -11.75 14.66 -1.97
CA GLY A 521 -12.97 14.48 -1.19
C GLY A 521 -13.00 13.26 -0.28
N ASP A 522 -14.21 12.78 -0.04
CA ASP A 522 -14.50 11.65 0.84
C ASP A 522 -14.12 11.88 2.32
N SER A 523 -14.05 13.15 2.77
CA SER A 523 -14.00 13.42 4.21
C SER A 523 -15.20 12.81 4.91
N LEU A 524 -14.94 12.08 6.00
CA LEU A 524 -15.98 11.27 6.63
C LEU A 524 -15.84 11.21 8.17
N ILE A 525 -16.95 10.91 8.81
CA ILE A 525 -17.03 10.68 10.25
C ILE A 525 -17.61 9.28 10.47
N TYR A 526 -16.83 8.40 11.08
CA TYR A 526 -17.28 7.10 11.55
C TYR A 526 -17.53 7.09 13.05
N THR A 527 -18.62 6.42 13.43
CA THR A 527 -19.02 6.26 14.82
C THR A 527 -18.86 4.80 15.26
N PRO A 528 -18.48 4.51 16.51
CA PRO A 528 -18.38 3.15 17.03
C PRO A 528 -19.72 2.47 17.28
N GLU A 529 -20.81 3.24 17.34
CA GLU A 529 -22.16 2.81 17.63
C GLU A 529 -22.73 1.87 16.56
N LYS A 530 -23.81 1.15 16.87
CA LYS A 530 -24.49 0.24 15.93
C LYS A 530 -25.10 0.97 14.74
N ASP A 531 -25.60 2.18 14.96
CA ASP A 531 -26.08 3.06 13.88
C ASP A 531 -24.87 3.67 13.14
N ARG A 532 -24.51 3.00 12.08
CA ARG A 532 -23.29 3.25 11.29
C ARG A 532 -23.46 4.42 10.32
N THR A 533 -24.00 5.54 10.74
CA THR A 533 -24.16 6.71 9.89
C THR A 533 -22.80 7.31 9.54
N GLU A 534 -22.35 7.02 8.34
CA GLU A 534 -21.24 7.71 7.70
C GLU A 534 -21.72 9.11 7.27
N ARG A 535 -21.09 10.17 7.78
CA ARG A 535 -21.25 11.52 7.23
C ARG A 535 -20.06 11.80 6.33
N ARG A 536 -20.32 12.19 5.07
CA ARG A 536 -19.31 12.34 4.03
C ARG A 536 -19.50 13.60 3.22
N ILE A 537 -18.39 14.26 2.84
CA ILE A 537 -18.36 15.28 1.81
C ILE A 537 -17.75 14.67 0.55
N PRO A 538 -18.45 14.68 -0.61
CA PRO A 538 -17.92 14.12 -1.84
C PRO A 538 -16.70 14.89 -2.38
N ALA A 539 -16.00 14.27 -3.35
CA ALA A 539 -14.92 14.92 -4.08
C ALA A 539 -15.42 16.15 -4.86
N LYS A 540 -14.52 17.12 -5.06
CA LYS A 540 -14.77 18.38 -5.78
C LYS A 540 -15.83 19.28 -5.11
N GLN A 541 -16.03 19.11 -3.81
CA GLN A 541 -16.91 19.95 -3.01
C GLN A 541 -16.19 20.43 -1.75
N GLU A 542 -16.25 21.71 -1.47
CA GLU A 542 -15.86 22.28 -0.19
C GLU A 542 -17.08 22.34 0.74
N GLY A 543 -16.88 22.15 2.03
CA GLY A 543 -17.99 22.17 2.97
C GLY A 543 -17.61 21.75 4.38
N LEU A 544 -18.62 21.77 5.24
CA LEU A 544 -18.52 21.43 6.67
C LEU A 544 -19.46 20.27 7.00
N ILE A 545 -18.94 19.27 7.68
CA ILE A 545 -19.75 18.23 8.35
C ILE A 545 -19.36 18.14 9.81
N TYR A 546 -20.30 17.79 10.66
CA TYR A 546 -20.04 17.62 12.08
C TYR A 546 -20.88 16.51 12.72
N LYS A 547 -20.46 16.06 13.89
CA LYS A 547 -21.14 15.06 14.71
C LYS A 547 -21.10 15.47 16.18
N ASP A 548 -22.26 15.35 16.85
CA ASP A 548 -22.35 15.44 18.30
C ASP A 548 -21.90 14.12 18.93
N ILE A 549 -20.99 14.21 19.87
CA ILE A 549 -20.39 13.09 20.59
C ILE A 549 -20.79 13.22 22.07
N ASN A 550 -21.42 12.18 22.62
CA ASN A 550 -21.59 12.07 24.05
C ASN A 550 -20.50 11.18 24.63
N LEU A 551 -19.53 11.79 25.31
CA LEU A 551 -18.35 11.10 25.86
C LEU A 551 -18.70 10.09 26.97
N PHE A 552 -19.72 10.39 27.77
CA PHE A 552 -20.18 9.49 28.83
C PHE A 552 -20.81 8.24 28.22
N HIS A 553 -21.68 8.43 27.24
CA HIS A 553 -22.32 7.33 26.52
C HIS A 553 -21.28 6.45 25.79
N LEU A 554 -20.35 7.06 25.05
CA LEU A 554 -19.25 6.36 24.38
C LEU A 554 -18.48 5.42 25.33
N ARG A 555 -18.06 5.96 26.49
CA ARG A 555 -17.27 5.21 27.46
C ARG A 555 -18.08 4.11 28.17
N SER A 556 -19.37 4.33 28.38
CA SER A 556 -20.28 3.33 28.94
C SER A 556 -20.53 2.18 27.96
N GLU A 557 -20.82 2.49 26.69
CA GLU A 557 -21.05 1.49 25.66
C GLU A 557 -19.78 0.69 25.32
N ARG A 558 -18.60 1.30 25.37
CA ARG A 558 -17.31 0.61 25.24
C ARG A 558 -17.16 -0.49 26.31
N LYS A 559 -17.41 -0.18 27.57
CA LYS A 559 -17.34 -1.16 28.67
C LYS A 559 -18.35 -2.30 28.51
N LYS A 560 -19.56 -2.02 27.99
CA LYS A 560 -20.54 -3.07 27.68
C LYS A 560 -20.07 -3.97 26.55
N TRP A 561 -19.55 -3.36 25.48
CA TRP A 561 -19.04 -4.09 24.31
C TRP A 561 -17.88 -5.02 24.68
N GLU A 562 -16.95 -4.59 25.53
CA GLU A 562 -15.84 -5.41 26.04
C GLU A 562 -16.36 -6.62 26.84
N LYS A 563 -17.35 -6.40 27.73
CA LYS A 563 -17.97 -7.48 28.51
C LYS A 563 -18.77 -8.48 27.64
N GLU A 564 -19.37 -8.02 26.56
CA GLU A 564 -20.09 -8.89 25.61
C GLU A 564 -19.14 -9.82 24.85
N GLN A 565 -17.96 -9.31 24.46
CA GLN A 565 -16.92 -10.12 23.81
C GLN A 565 -16.44 -11.29 24.70
N GLU A 566 -16.27 -11.06 25.99
CA GLU A 566 -15.92 -12.11 26.94
C GLU A 566 -17.01 -13.20 27.05
N LYS A 567 -18.28 -12.83 26.98
CA LYS A 567 -19.41 -13.76 27.06
C LYS A 567 -19.51 -14.64 25.81
N GLU A 568 -19.27 -14.09 24.63
CA GLU A 568 -19.32 -14.86 23.37
C GLU A 568 -18.25 -15.96 23.34
N ILE A 569 -17.04 -15.71 23.83
CA ILE A 569 -15.98 -16.70 23.91
C ILE A 569 -16.40 -17.88 24.83
N LYS A 570 -17.04 -17.60 25.97
CA LYS A 570 -17.55 -18.63 26.88
C LYS A 570 -18.70 -19.44 26.27
N PHE A 571 -19.57 -18.83 25.48
CA PHE A 571 -20.69 -19.49 24.83
C PHE A 571 -20.23 -20.46 23.75
N ILE A 572 -19.21 -20.12 22.94
CA ILE A 572 -18.64 -21.00 21.90
C ILE A 572 -18.03 -22.26 22.55
N GLN A 573 -17.42 -22.16 23.71
CA GLN A 573 -16.87 -23.29 24.45
C GLN A 573 -17.95 -24.24 25.03
N SER A 574 -19.12 -23.73 25.38
CA SER A 574 -20.22 -24.53 25.95
C SER A 574 -21.04 -25.32 24.91
N THR A 575 -20.90 -25.01 23.63
CA THR A 575 -21.61 -25.70 22.53
C THR A 575 -20.85 -26.91 21.96
N ARG A 576 -19.75 -27.30 22.58
CA ARG A 576 -19.01 -28.54 22.34
C ARG A 576 -19.43 -29.62 23.31
#